data_b7d2dd5d3fcae192b3762089298618c5
#
_entry.id   b7d2dd5d3fcae192b3762089298618c5
#
_cell.length_a   1.000
_cell.length_b   1.000
_cell.length_c   1.000
_cell.angle_alpha   90.00
_cell.angle_beta   90.00
_cell.angle_gamma   90.00
#
_symmetry.space_group_name_H-M   'P 1'
#
loop_
_entity.id
_entity.type
_entity.pdbx_description
1 polymer ?
#
loop_
_entity_poly.entity_id
_entity_poly.type
_entity_poly.pdbx_seq_one_letter_code
_entity_poly.pdbx_strand_id
1 'polypeptide(L)'
;FKPSTDTFLLGDFAEARRGERVCDLGAGIGLLGLLLLARQQELHITNIDIDSAACALAEENAAVNGLEDRVAVLRADLRDRTALPKAGSFDLCVANPPYFPPHTGRVAEGSRGTARSETACTFDQLCAAAAYLLRSGGRFCLVHRAERTAELMDVLRRHRLEPKVLRFVQKDAQTPPRLV
;
A
#
# COMPACT_ATOMS: atom_id res chain seq x y z
N PHE A 1 9.29 -11.30 7.43
CA PHE A 1 9.11 -10.03 6.73
C PHE A 1 10.46 -9.30 6.70
N LYS A 2 10.90 -8.84 5.52
CA LYS A 2 12.14 -8.04 5.38
C LYS A 2 11.76 -6.66 4.88
N PRO A 3 12.28 -5.57 5.48
CA PRO A 3 12.14 -4.23 4.94
C PRO A 3 12.64 -4.20 3.49
N SER A 4 11.88 -3.58 2.58
CA SER A 4 12.30 -3.38 1.20
C SER A 4 12.66 -1.92 0.96
N THR A 5 13.59 -1.69 0.05
CA THR A 5 13.93 -0.32 -0.40
C THR A 5 12.68 0.42 -0.89
N ASP A 6 11.75 -0.31 -1.49
CA ASP A 6 10.50 0.22 -2.05
C ASP A 6 9.64 0.90 -0.98
N THR A 7 9.56 0.30 0.23
CA THR A 7 8.83 0.88 1.37
C THR A 7 9.43 2.22 1.81
N PHE A 8 10.76 2.32 1.86
CA PHE A 8 11.44 3.58 2.22
C PHE A 8 11.24 4.65 1.16
N LEU A 9 11.33 4.29 -0.12
CA LEU A 9 11.09 5.21 -1.23
C LEU A 9 9.64 5.71 -1.26
N LEU A 10 8.67 4.84 -1.01
CA LEU A 10 7.27 5.22 -0.91
C LEU A 10 7.00 6.13 0.30
N GLY A 11 7.59 5.82 1.46
CA GLY A 11 7.49 6.66 2.66
C GLY A 11 8.07 8.06 2.45
N ASP A 12 9.11 8.19 1.60
CA ASP A 12 9.64 9.49 1.16
C ASP A 12 8.70 10.21 0.18
N PHE A 13 8.12 9.47 -0.75
CA PHE A 13 7.27 10.04 -1.80
C PHE A 13 5.89 10.49 -1.30
N ALA A 14 5.33 9.84 -0.30
CA ALA A 14 3.92 10.01 0.09
C ALA A 14 3.59 11.38 0.70
N GLU A 15 4.58 12.12 1.22
CA GLU A 15 4.44 13.48 1.77
C GLU A 15 3.19 13.67 2.64
N ALA A 16 3.02 12.81 3.67
CA ALA A 16 1.89 12.89 4.56
C ALA A 16 1.87 14.23 5.33
N ARG A 17 0.69 14.84 5.46
CA ARG A 17 0.52 16.16 6.05
C ARG A 17 0.02 16.08 7.48
N ARG A 18 0.31 17.11 8.26
CA ARG A 18 -0.12 17.24 9.65
C ARG A 18 -1.61 16.95 9.82
N GLY A 19 -1.95 16.05 10.74
CA GLY A 19 -3.33 15.72 11.10
C GLY A 19 -4.06 14.81 10.10
N GLU A 20 -3.41 14.36 9.04
CA GLU A 20 -4.04 13.44 8.09
C GLU A 20 -4.32 12.07 8.69
N ARG A 21 -5.42 11.49 8.26
CA ARG A 21 -5.79 10.09 8.47
C ARG A 21 -5.26 9.28 7.28
N VAL A 22 -4.34 8.38 7.55
CA VAL A 22 -3.64 7.58 6.54
C VAL A 22 -4.07 6.13 6.64
N CYS A 23 -4.34 5.49 5.51
CA CYS A 23 -4.59 4.06 5.42
C CYS A 23 -3.48 3.37 4.62
N ASP A 24 -2.81 2.40 5.24
CA ASP A 24 -1.84 1.53 4.58
C ASP A 24 -2.54 0.23 4.15
N LEU A 25 -2.61 0.00 2.84
CA LEU A 25 -3.35 -1.09 2.22
C LEU A 25 -2.41 -2.26 1.91
N GLY A 26 -2.60 -3.38 2.60
CA GLY A 26 -1.65 -4.49 2.60
C GLY A 26 -0.40 -4.14 3.41
N ALA A 27 -0.62 -3.63 4.61
CA ALA A 27 0.39 -2.99 5.45
C ALA A 27 1.50 -3.95 5.92
N GLY A 28 1.27 -5.27 5.83
CA GLY A 28 2.20 -6.24 6.39
C GLY A 28 2.44 -5.96 7.88
N ILE A 29 3.70 -5.76 8.25
CA ILE A 29 4.11 -5.47 9.63
C ILE A 29 3.98 -3.98 10.03
N GLY A 30 3.31 -3.16 9.22
CA GLY A 30 3.07 -1.73 9.53
C GLY A 30 4.26 -0.80 9.35
N LEU A 31 5.34 -1.24 8.70
CA LEU A 31 6.57 -0.44 8.58
C LEU A 31 6.35 0.90 7.87
N LEU A 32 5.54 0.93 6.81
CA LEU A 32 5.29 2.17 6.06
C LEU A 32 4.58 3.21 6.93
N GLY A 33 3.58 2.80 7.71
CA GLY A 33 2.90 3.67 8.68
C GLY A 33 3.87 4.26 9.71
N LEU A 34 4.80 3.45 10.24
CA LEU A 34 5.83 3.92 11.18
C LEU A 34 6.80 4.92 10.54
N LEU A 35 7.22 4.69 9.29
CA LEU A 35 8.06 5.62 8.54
C LEU A 35 7.38 6.97 8.31
N LEU A 36 6.07 6.97 8.03
CA LEU A 36 5.30 8.20 7.88
C LEU A 36 5.19 8.94 9.22
N LEU A 37 4.93 8.25 10.33
CA LEU A 37 4.89 8.83 11.67
C LEU A 37 6.24 9.38 12.13
N ALA A 38 7.35 8.75 11.76
CA ALA A 38 8.69 9.25 12.06
C ALA A 38 8.97 10.61 11.41
N ARG A 39 8.30 10.92 10.28
CA ARG A 39 8.42 12.20 9.57
C ARG A 39 7.36 13.22 9.98
N GLN A 40 6.17 12.75 10.30
CA GLN A 40 5.03 13.59 10.71
C GLN A 40 4.29 12.92 11.86
N GLN A 41 4.59 13.35 13.09
CA GLN A 41 4.10 12.72 14.32
C GLN A 41 2.59 12.86 14.57
N GLU A 42 1.93 13.80 13.89
CA GLU A 42 0.51 14.09 14.11
C GLU A 42 -0.42 13.35 13.13
N LEU A 43 0.05 12.23 12.55
CA LEU A 43 -0.78 11.36 11.72
C LEU A 43 -1.60 10.38 12.58
N HIS A 44 -2.70 9.91 11.99
CA HIS A 44 -3.41 8.72 12.45
C HIS A 44 -3.35 7.66 11.36
N ILE A 45 -2.70 6.55 11.65
CA ILE A 45 -2.47 5.45 10.70
C ILE A 45 -3.49 4.34 10.96
N THR A 46 -4.07 3.80 9.90
CA THR A 46 -4.81 2.54 9.93
C THR A 46 -4.10 1.56 8.98
N ASN A 47 -3.48 0.55 9.55
CA ASN A 47 -2.88 -0.56 8.81
C ASN A 47 -3.94 -1.61 8.52
N ILE A 48 -4.16 -1.96 7.26
CA ILE A 48 -5.08 -3.02 6.85
C ILE A 48 -4.31 -4.15 6.19
N ASP A 49 -4.46 -5.36 6.71
CA ASP A 49 -3.89 -6.56 6.10
C ASP A 49 -4.82 -7.76 6.31
N ILE A 50 -4.76 -8.75 5.42
CA ILE A 50 -5.52 -9.99 5.52
C ILE A 50 -4.81 -11.03 6.40
N ASP A 51 -3.49 -10.96 6.50
CA ASP A 51 -2.64 -11.89 7.24
C ASP A 51 -2.66 -11.56 8.74
N SER A 52 -3.21 -12.46 9.55
CA SER A 52 -3.29 -12.29 11.00
C SER A 52 -1.94 -12.19 11.69
N ALA A 53 -0.92 -12.91 11.19
CA ALA A 53 0.42 -12.84 11.77
C ALA A 53 1.10 -11.50 11.47
N ALA A 54 0.85 -10.94 10.26
CA ALA A 54 1.31 -9.61 9.91
C ALA A 54 0.65 -8.54 10.78
N CYS A 55 -0.68 -8.64 10.99
CA CYS A 55 -1.41 -7.73 11.88
C CYS A 55 -0.88 -7.75 13.30
N ALA A 56 -0.67 -8.94 13.89
CA ALA A 56 -0.11 -9.06 15.24
C ALA A 56 1.27 -8.40 15.36
N LEU A 57 2.14 -8.57 14.35
CA LEU A 57 3.45 -7.91 14.33
C LEU A 57 3.32 -6.39 14.13
N ALA A 58 2.32 -5.92 13.38
CA ALA A 58 2.08 -4.49 13.21
C ALA A 58 1.62 -3.84 14.53
N GLU A 59 0.78 -4.52 15.31
CA GLU A 59 0.37 -4.10 16.66
C GLU A 59 1.56 -4.06 17.62
N GLU A 60 2.39 -5.13 17.63
CA GLU A 60 3.61 -5.18 18.44
C GLU A 60 4.57 -4.05 18.07
N ASN A 61 4.78 -3.80 16.78
CA ASN A 61 5.62 -2.72 16.29
C ASN A 61 5.10 -1.34 16.71
N ALA A 62 3.79 -1.11 16.72
CA ALA A 62 3.21 0.12 17.23
C ALA A 62 3.47 0.28 18.72
N ALA A 63 3.26 -0.79 19.51
CA ALA A 63 3.44 -0.80 20.96
C ALA A 63 4.90 -0.53 21.37
N VAL A 64 5.87 -1.24 20.79
CA VAL A 64 7.30 -1.02 21.10
C VAL A 64 7.80 0.39 20.74
N ASN A 65 7.11 1.09 19.85
CA ASN A 65 7.41 2.48 19.50
C ASN A 65 6.56 3.51 20.28
N GLY A 66 5.65 3.07 21.18
CA GLY A 66 4.77 3.96 21.94
C GLY A 66 3.77 4.71 21.06
N LEU A 67 3.26 4.05 20.01
CA LEU A 67 2.41 4.65 18.96
C LEU A 67 0.99 4.04 18.93
N GLU A 68 0.55 3.33 19.97
CA GLU A 68 -0.75 2.67 20.05
C GLU A 68 -1.92 3.65 19.87
N ASP A 69 -1.76 4.88 20.36
CA ASP A 69 -2.76 5.93 20.21
C ASP A 69 -2.83 6.53 18.79
N ARG A 70 -1.83 6.23 17.95
CA ARG A 70 -1.69 6.77 16.59
C ARG A 70 -1.86 5.73 15.50
N VAL A 71 -1.69 4.45 15.83
CA VAL A 71 -1.72 3.33 14.88
C VAL A 71 -2.83 2.37 15.26
N ALA A 72 -3.81 2.24 14.41
CA ALA A 72 -4.81 1.17 14.46
C ALA A 72 -4.43 0.06 13.46
N VAL A 73 -4.66 -1.19 13.82
CA VAL A 73 -4.48 -2.33 12.95
C VAL A 73 -5.83 -3.01 12.74
N LEU A 74 -6.17 -3.27 11.47
CA LEU A 74 -7.41 -3.92 11.08
C LEU A 74 -7.10 -5.13 10.22
N ARG A 75 -7.44 -6.31 10.71
CA ARG A 75 -7.43 -7.51 9.88
C ARG A 75 -8.65 -7.52 8.97
N ALA A 76 -8.48 -7.27 7.67
CA ALA A 76 -9.57 -7.27 6.70
C ALA A 76 -9.09 -7.65 5.30
N ASP A 77 -10.01 -8.22 4.52
CA ASP A 77 -9.83 -8.41 3.09
C ASP A 77 -10.23 -7.12 2.36
N LEU A 78 -9.32 -6.54 1.58
CA LEU A 78 -9.57 -5.33 0.80
C LEU A 78 -10.72 -5.48 -0.23
N ARG A 79 -11.10 -6.71 -0.55
CA ARG A 79 -12.23 -7.04 -1.44
C ARG A 79 -13.58 -6.96 -0.75
N ASP A 80 -13.61 -7.08 0.56
CA ASP A 80 -14.83 -7.04 1.37
C ASP A 80 -15.07 -5.65 1.95
N ARG A 81 -15.86 -4.84 1.24
CA ARG A 81 -16.22 -3.49 1.67
C ARG A 81 -16.95 -3.43 3.02
N THR A 82 -17.57 -4.53 3.45
CA THR A 82 -18.29 -4.56 4.74
C THR A 82 -17.33 -4.67 5.92
N ALA A 83 -16.13 -5.21 5.68
CA ALA A 83 -15.06 -5.31 6.66
C ALA A 83 -14.15 -4.06 6.69
N LEU A 84 -14.27 -3.16 5.70
CA LEU A 84 -13.45 -1.96 5.62
C LEU A 84 -14.06 -0.80 6.44
N PRO A 85 -13.23 0.19 6.86
CA PRO A 85 -13.71 1.44 7.42
C PRO A 85 -14.71 2.13 6.49
N LYS A 86 -15.48 3.08 7.06
CA LYS A 86 -16.47 3.86 6.32
C LYS A 86 -15.86 4.55 5.09
N ALA A 87 -16.61 4.58 3.98
CA ALA A 87 -16.22 5.29 2.77
C ALA A 87 -15.81 6.74 3.06
N GLY A 88 -14.77 7.20 2.39
CA GLY A 88 -14.30 8.57 2.52
C GLY A 88 -13.66 8.91 3.87
N SER A 89 -13.15 7.91 4.60
CA SER A 89 -12.59 8.09 5.94
C SER A 89 -11.15 8.59 5.96
N PHE A 90 -10.42 8.54 4.84
CA PHE A 90 -9.01 8.81 4.80
C PHE A 90 -8.63 9.95 3.86
N ASP A 91 -7.59 10.68 4.25
CA ASP A 91 -6.97 11.76 3.48
C ASP A 91 -5.93 11.22 2.50
N LEU A 92 -5.22 10.17 2.91
CA LEU A 92 -4.17 9.51 2.17
C LEU A 92 -4.32 8.00 2.29
N CYS A 93 -4.30 7.30 1.16
CA CYS A 93 -4.02 5.87 1.12
C CYS A 93 -2.61 5.64 0.59
N VAL A 94 -1.91 4.66 1.16
CA VAL A 94 -0.60 4.21 0.67
C VAL A 94 -0.64 2.71 0.43
N ALA A 95 0.17 2.21 -0.51
CA ALA A 95 0.30 0.78 -0.73
C ALA A 95 1.66 0.42 -1.33
N ASN A 96 2.31 -0.58 -0.74
CA ASN A 96 3.44 -1.28 -1.32
C ASN A 96 3.04 -2.75 -1.58
N PRO A 97 2.17 -3.01 -2.57
CA PRO A 97 1.64 -4.34 -2.80
C PRO A 97 2.74 -5.28 -3.30
N PRO A 98 2.61 -6.60 -3.05
CA PRO A 98 3.44 -7.56 -3.75
C PRO A 98 3.25 -7.37 -5.26
N TYR A 99 4.35 -7.37 -6.02
CA TYR A 99 4.28 -7.18 -7.47
C TYR A 99 3.54 -8.35 -8.12
N PHE A 100 2.29 -8.11 -8.49
CA PHE A 100 1.47 -9.10 -9.15
C PHE A 100 2.12 -9.51 -10.47
N PRO A 101 2.29 -10.81 -10.77
CA PRO A 101 2.76 -11.23 -12.08
C PRO A 101 1.77 -10.72 -13.15
N PRO A 102 2.25 -10.33 -14.34
CA PRO A 102 1.34 -10.04 -15.44
C PRO A 102 0.46 -11.27 -15.68
N HIS A 103 -0.78 -11.08 -16.10
CA HIS A 103 -1.70 -12.15 -16.51
C HIS A 103 -1.17 -12.93 -17.74
N THR A 104 0.01 -13.45 -17.66
CA THR A 104 0.52 -14.43 -18.59
C THR A 104 0.09 -15.78 -18.06
N GLY A 105 -0.82 -16.45 -18.75
CA GLY A 105 -1.43 -17.73 -18.39
C GLY A 105 -0.46 -18.94 -18.27
N ARG A 106 0.71 -18.73 -17.69
CA ARG A 106 1.64 -19.74 -17.23
C ARG A 106 1.82 -19.61 -15.74
N VAL A 107 1.09 -20.45 -15.01
CA VAL A 107 1.42 -20.78 -13.62
C VAL A 107 2.84 -21.36 -13.65
N ALA A 108 3.78 -20.68 -13.02
CA ALA A 108 5.12 -21.22 -12.80
C ALA A 108 4.97 -22.41 -11.81
N GLU A 109 4.98 -23.63 -12.32
CA GLU A 109 5.08 -24.84 -11.51
C GLU A 109 6.41 -24.79 -10.75
N GLY A 110 6.33 -24.75 -9.42
CA GLY A 110 7.51 -25.03 -8.59
C GLY A 110 7.91 -24.05 -7.49
N SER A 111 7.12 -23.06 -7.13
CA SER A 111 7.44 -22.22 -5.98
C SER A 111 6.43 -22.41 -4.83
N ARG A 112 6.95 -22.50 -3.59
CA ARG A 112 6.17 -22.56 -2.33
C ARG A 112 5.29 -21.30 -2.09
N GLY A 113 4.84 -20.64 -3.18
CA GLY A 113 4.02 -19.44 -3.20
C GLY A 113 2.55 -19.68 -3.54
N THR A 114 2.12 -20.92 -3.80
CA THR A 114 0.78 -21.22 -4.31
C THR A 114 -0.35 -20.91 -3.32
N ALA A 115 -0.12 -21.02 -2.01
CA ALA A 115 -1.13 -20.65 -1.02
C ALA A 115 -1.31 -19.12 -0.84
N ARG A 116 -0.32 -18.31 -1.23
CA ARG A 116 -0.39 -16.84 -1.18
C ARG A 116 -1.04 -16.22 -2.43
N SER A 117 -1.08 -16.92 -3.55
CA SER A 117 -1.62 -16.37 -4.80
C SER A 117 -3.15 -16.36 -4.87
N GLU A 118 -3.83 -17.26 -4.17
CA GLU A 118 -5.30 -17.33 -4.13
C GLU A 118 -5.92 -16.28 -3.19
N THR A 119 -5.14 -15.76 -2.22
CA THR A 119 -5.56 -14.72 -1.29
C THR A 119 -5.12 -13.31 -1.71
N ALA A 120 -4.26 -13.18 -2.69
CA ALA A 120 -3.75 -11.87 -3.11
C ALA A 120 -4.83 -11.07 -3.85
N CYS A 121 -5.11 -9.89 -3.30
CA CYS A 121 -5.92 -8.84 -3.95
C CYS A 121 -5.26 -8.43 -5.27
N THR A 122 -6.01 -8.31 -6.36
CA THR A 122 -5.48 -7.78 -7.63
C THR A 122 -5.22 -6.28 -7.55
N PHE A 123 -4.41 -5.73 -8.47
CA PHE A 123 -4.19 -4.28 -8.52
C PHE A 123 -5.50 -3.50 -8.75
N ASP A 124 -6.42 -4.03 -9.55
CA ASP A 124 -7.75 -3.45 -9.75
C ASP A 124 -8.57 -3.40 -8.45
N GLN A 125 -8.57 -4.48 -7.67
CA GLN A 125 -9.24 -4.55 -6.38
C GLN A 125 -8.60 -3.62 -5.34
N LEU A 126 -7.28 -3.49 -5.33
CA LEU A 126 -6.56 -2.53 -4.50
C LEU A 126 -6.98 -1.08 -4.81
N CYS A 127 -7.03 -0.71 -6.10
CA CYS A 127 -7.50 0.60 -6.53
C CYS A 127 -8.96 0.85 -6.16
N ALA A 128 -9.82 -0.18 -6.26
CA ALA A 128 -11.22 -0.09 -5.83
C ALA A 128 -11.34 0.18 -4.33
N ALA A 129 -10.53 -0.49 -3.50
CA ALA A 129 -10.47 -0.26 -2.06
C ALA A 129 -9.96 1.15 -1.72
N ALA A 130 -8.87 1.58 -2.36
CA ALA A 130 -8.32 2.93 -2.17
C ALA A 130 -9.34 4.01 -2.53
N ALA A 131 -10.00 3.88 -3.68
CA ALA A 131 -11.03 4.83 -4.12
C ALA A 131 -12.25 4.87 -3.20
N TYR A 132 -12.63 3.75 -2.58
CA TYR A 132 -13.71 3.68 -1.61
C TYR A 132 -13.33 4.38 -0.29
N LEU A 133 -12.11 4.16 0.20
CA LEU A 133 -11.65 4.64 1.50
C LEU A 133 -11.27 6.12 1.49
N LEU A 134 -10.81 6.65 0.35
CA LEU A 134 -10.41 8.04 0.21
C LEU A 134 -11.61 8.99 0.20
N ARG A 135 -11.49 10.08 0.95
CA ARG A 135 -12.40 11.21 0.80
C ARG A 135 -12.22 11.92 -0.56
N SER A 136 -13.17 12.77 -0.93
CA SER A 136 -13.01 13.63 -2.09
C SER A 136 -11.76 14.51 -1.93
N GLY A 137 -10.91 14.55 -2.96
CA GLY A 137 -9.62 15.24 -2.93
C GLY A 137 -8.53 14.53 -2.11
N GLY A 138 -8.80 13.33 -1.60
CA GLY A 138 -7.79 12.48 -0.97
C GLY A 138 -6.74 12.01 -1.98
N ARG A 139 -5.61 11.49 -1.49
CA ARG A 139 -4.45 11.08 -2.29
C ARG A 139 -4.19 9.59 -2.17
N PHE A 140 -3.79 8.95 -3.25
CA PHE A 140 -3.30 7.58 -3.26
C PHE A 140 -1.84 7.58 -3.72
N CYS A 141 -0.93 7.07 -2.89
CA CYS A 141 0.48 6.88 -3.22
C CYS A 141 0.82 5.39 -3.20
N LEU A 142 1.47 4.92 -4.23
CA LEU A 142 1.86 3.52 -4.34
C LEU A 142 3.23 3.40 -5.00
N VAL A 143 3.89 2.27 -4.78
CA VAL A 143 5.09 1.88 -5.52
C VAL A 143 4.80 0.62 -6.32
N HIS A 144 5.30 0.57 -7.55
CA HIS A 144 5.14 -0.60 -8.41
C HIS A 144 6.31 -0.72 -9.41
N ARG A 145 6.33 -1.80 -10.19
CA ARG A 145 7.30 -1.98 -11.26
C ARG A 145 7.07 -0.99 -12.40
N ALA A 146 8.13 -0.31 -12.84
CA ALA A 146 8.06 0.70 -13.91
C ALA A 146 7.56 0.14 -15.25
N GLU A 147 7.87 -1.11 -15.56
CA GLU A 147 7.42 -1.80 -16.78
C GLU A 147 5.88 -1.89 -16.91
N ARG A 148 5.15 -1.75 -15.80
CA ARG A 148 3.68 -1.79 -15.78
C ARG A 148 3.03 -0.41 -15.75
N THR A 149 3.77 0.67 -15.96
CA THR A 149 3.26 2.03 -15.87
C THR A 149 1.99 2.26 -16.68
N ALA A 150 1.94 1.80 -17.94
CA ALA A 150 0.76 1.98 -18.79
C ALA A 150 -0.49 1.30 -18.18
N GLU A 151 -0.36 0.05 -17.72
CA GLU A 151 -1.44 -0.68 -17.06
C GLU A 151 -1.88 0.02 -15.75
N LEU A 152 -0.92 0.50 -14.96
CA LEU A 152 -1.22 1.24 -13.72
C LEU A 152 -2.06 2.48 -14.01
N MET A 153 -1.72 3.26 -15.03
CA MET A 153 -2.47 4.45 -15.43
C MET A 153 -3.91 4.11 -15.80
N ASP A 154 -4.11 3.06 -16.58
CA ASP A 154 -5.45 2.64 -17.02
C ASP A 154 -6.32 2.18 -15.84
N VAL A 155 -5.73 1.37 -14.94
CA VAL A 155 -6.46 0.88 -13.75
C VAL A 155 -6.80 2.04 -12.81
N LEU A 156 -5.85 2.91 -12.49
CA LEU A 156 -6.09 4.07 -11.63
C LEU A 156 -7.25 4.93 -12.17
N ARG A 157 -7.25 5.26 -13.46
CA ARG A 157 -8.31 6.07 -14.09
C ARG A 157 -9.67 5.40 -14.07
N ARG A 158 -9.75 4.08 -14.26
CA ARG A 158 -11.01 3.32 -14.13
C ARG A 158 -11.65 3.50 -12.76
N HIS A 159 -10.83 3.65 -11.70
CA HIS A 159 -11.29 3.89 -10.34
C HIS A 159 -11.35 5.38 -9.96
N ARG A 160 -11.27 6.31 -10.94
CA ARG A 160 -11.28 7.78 -10.72
C ARG A 160 -10.14 8.28 -9.84
N LEU A 161 -9.04 7.55 -9.81
CA LEU A 161 -7.77 7.92 -9.20
C LEU A 161 -6.88 8.52 -10.29
N GLU A 162 -6.92 9.83 -10.47
CA GLU A 162 -6.16 10.48 -11.54
C GLU A 162 -4.68 10.61 -11.17
N PRO A 163 -3.76 9.98 -11.91
CA PRO A 163 -2.32 10.11 -11.67
C PRO A 163 -1.86 11.56 -11.84
N LYS A 164 -1.21 12.11 -10.81
CA LYS A 164 -0.74 13.52 -10.79
C LYS A 164 0.76 13.62 -10.83
N VAL A 165 1.46 12.69 -10.17
CA VAL A 165 2.91 12.70 -10.04
C VAL A 165 3.43 11.30 -10.30
N LEU A 166 4.47 11.19 -11.11
CA LEU A 166 5.26 9.98 -11.32
C LEU A 166 6.70 10.23 -10.94
N ARG A 167 7.26 9.31 -10.15
CA ARG A 167 8.70 9.29 -9.85
C ARG A 167 9.26 7.94 -10.28
N PHE A 168 10.07 7.93 -11.33
CA PHE A 168 10.81 6.74 -11.73
C PHE A 168 12.08 6.59 -10.90
N VAL A 169 12.36 5.36 -10.48
CA VAL A 169 13.56 5.01 -9.72
C VAL A 169 14.40 4.05 -10.53
N GLN A 170 15.66 4.42 -10.74
CA GLN A 170 16.67 3.65 -11.46
C GLN A 170 17.97 3.59 -10.67
N LYS A 171 18.80 2.59 -10.95
CA LYS A 171 20.09 2.42 -10.26
C LYS A 171 21.08 3.54 -10.62
N ASP A 172 21.12 3.90 -11.89
CA ASP A 172 21.99 4.92 -12.46
C ASP A 172 21.37 5.46 -13.76
N ALA A 173 21.96 6.51 -14.34
CA ALA A 173 21.44 7.18 -15.53
C ALA A 173 21.42 6.29 -16.80
N GLN A 174 22.08 5.14 -16.79
CA GLN A 174 22.21 4.25 -17.94
C GLN A 174 21.32 3.02 -17.84
N THR A 175 20.76 2.75 -16.65
CA THR A 175 19.86 1.62 -16.44
C THR A 175 18.38 2.05 -16.57
N PRO A 176 17.52 1.18 -17.15
CA PRO A 176 16.09 1.51 -17.21
C PRO A 176 15.48 1.58 -15.80
N PRO A 177 14.44 2.40 -15.62
CA PRO A 177 13.70 2.46 -14.35
C PRO A 177 13.19 1.08 -13.93
N ARG A 178 13.29 0.78 -12.64
CA ARG A 178 12.78 -0.47 -12.04
C ARG A 178 11.48 -0.27 -11.29
N LEU A 179 11.30 0.91 -10.70
CA LEU A 179 10.10 1.27 -9.93
C LEU A 179 9.49 2.57 -10.45
N VAL A 180 8.23 2.73 -10.20
CA VAL A 180 7.41 3.93 -10.40
C VAL A 180 6.49 4.11 -9.19
#